data_c6de7287ffaaa3854126b85f1d5b06d0
#
_entry.id   c6de7287ffaaa3854126b85f1d5b06d0
#
_cell.length_a   1.000
_cell.length_b   1.000
_cell.length_c   1.000
_cell.angle_alpha   90.00
_cell.angle_beta   90.00
_cell.angle_gamma   90.00
#
_symmetry.space_group_name_H-M   'P 1'
#
loop_
_entity.id
_entity.type
_entity.pdbx_description
1 polymer ?
#
loop_
_entity_poly.entity_id
_entity_poly.type
_entity_poly.pdbx_seq_one_letter_code
_entity_poly.pdbx_strand_id
1 'polypeptide(L)'
;MRRSMKRIGFASFLFLHFLAGGRVSAAEPWTLERALDQALVHNPDVRVARQRMLAAQAGLEQANAAFWPRLQFQSSYTRSDNPMTVFGNILNQRAYSTSLNFNDVPDVDNLNTKGLVTVPLYAGGKNKAGREAAKANTEAARQENEAVRNALGFEVSRAFFTVLKTRQFIHAAEASVDSFAQNVTVARKRLEGGTLLKAEALDLEVQLAVAREDLVRARNANTLAIRALRNLLGLEDSDFTVADRAPSLIPPDSGDFSRRPELAAAHQRERAAQQQVRGAKGGYLPRASAFGSLDYDYGWKYENGGGSYTAGALLQWDIWDGKLTQAKVQEANANLESAREEERKLRLALDFEVEQARLELKTAVERLSVTEQAVAQASESAALTRARFEQGLALSTQLIESETALVAARVHRAEAEADQQIAIAALRKALAWPQLDSQPTAQSK
;
A
#
# COMPACT_ATOMS: atom_id res chain seq x y z
N MET A 1 -53.89 -48.82 6.61
CA MET A 1 -54.56 -48.97 7.94
C MET A 1 -54.34 -47.74 8.78
N ARG A 2 -55.44 -47.02 9.09
CA ARG A 2 -55.77 -46.16 10.23
C ARG A 2 -54.60 -45.20 10.76
N ARG A 3 -54.78 -43.91 10.50
CA ARG A 3 -55.45 -42.83 11.30
C ARG A 3 -54.76 -42.51 12.64
N SER A 4 -54.25 -41.28 12.76
CA SER A 4 -54.79 -40.39 13.80
C SER A 4 -54.35 -38.94 13.53
N MET A 5 -55.33 -38.10 13.19
CA MET A 5 -55.29 -36.62 13.26
C MET A 5 -55.35 -36.19 14.74
N LYS A 6 -54.61 -35.24 15.17
CA LYS A 6 -54.95 -34.37 16.32
C LYS A 6 -54.82 -32.89 15.97
N ARG A 7 -55.87 -32.21 16.31
CA ARG A 7 -56.30 -30.83 16.05
C ARG A 7 -55.53 -29.83 16.93
N ILE A 8 -55.11 -28.71 16.35
CA ILE A 8 -55.61 -27.32 16.54
C ILE A 8 -55.31 -26.70 17.91
N GLY A 9 -54.56 -25.62 17.86
CA GLY A 9 -54.47 -24.54 18.85
C GLY A 9 -54.10 -23.24 18.12
N PHE A 10 -55.13 -22.44 17.74
CA PHE A 10 -55.00 -21.07 17.24
C PHE A 10 -54.73 -20.20 18.47
N ALA A 11 -53.49 -19.68 18.60
CA ALA A 11 -53.15 -18.62 19.54
C ALA A 11 -52.88 -17.36 18.73
N SER A 12 -53.88 -16.43 18.76
CA SER A 12 -53.74 -15.07 18.29
C SER A 12 -52.67 -14.36 19.10
N PHE A 13 -51.49 -14.13 18.53
CA PHE A 13 -50.46 -13.25 19.09
C PHE A 13 -50.67 -11.84 18.55
N LEU A 14 -51.17 -10.99 19.42
CA LEU A 14 -51.26 -9.54 19.21
C LEU A 14 -49.83 -9.01 19.02
N PHE A 15 -49.50 -8.62 17.77
CA PHE A 15 -48.22 -7.93 17.45
C PHE A 15 -48.30 -6.47 17.89
N LEU A 16 -47.84 -6.21 19.09
CA LEU A 16 -47.60 -4.84 19.58
C LEU A 16 -46.40 -4.29 18.82
N HIS A 17 -46.64 -3.45 17.81
CA HIS A 17 -45.59 -2.71 17.12
C HIS A 17 -45.01 -1.67 18.10
N PHE A 18 -43.89 -2.02 18.71
CA PHE A 18 -43.03 -1.06 19.41
C PHE A 18 -42.31 -0.25 18.33
N LEU A 19 -42.84 0.93 18.04
CA LEU A 19 -42.13 1.98 17.31
C LEU A 19 -40.92 2.42 18.14
N ALA A 20 -39.84 1.62 18.08
CA ALA A 20 -38.54 2.11 18.49
C ALA A 20 -38.12 3.16 17.48
N GLY A 21 -38.37 4.41 17.79
CA GLY A 21 -37.77 5.56 17.11
C GLY A 21 -36.26 5.42 17.18
N GLY A 22 -35.66 4.81 16.16
CA GLY A 22 -34.22 4.78 15.99
C GLY A 22 -33.76 6.25 15.91
N ARG A 23 -33.15 6.73 16.98
CA ARG A 23 -32.32 7.96 16.89
C ARG A 23 -31.31 7.66 15.80
N VAL A 24 -31.44 8.32 14.65
CA VAL A 24 -30.36 8.43 13.68
C VAL A 24 -29.25 9.10 14.46
N SER A 25 -28.33 8.32 15.00
CA SER A 25 -27.09 8.81 15.57
C SER A 25 -26.37 9.51 14.43
N ALA A 26 -26.31 10.83 14.45
CA ALA A 26 -25.46 11.55 13.51
C ALA A 26 -24.08 10.91 13.57
N ALA A 27 -23.58 10.41 12.45
CA ALA A 27 -22.29 9.75 12.40
C ALA A 27 -21.23 10.71 12.95
N GLU A 28 -20.49 10.27 13.96
CA GLU A 28 -19.43 11.09 14.56
C GLU A 28 -18.48 11.57 13.45
N PRO A 29 -18.13 12.86 13.44
CA PRO A 29 -17.26 13.41 12.42
C PRO A 29 -15.87 12.74 12.47
N TRP A 30 -15.28 12.54 11.32
CA TRP A 30 -13.95 11.92 11.19
C TRP A 30 -12.88 12.88 11.68
N THR A 31 -12.20 12.51 12.77
CA THR A 31 -10.98 13.16 13.25
C THR A 31 -9.77 12.65 12.46
N LEU A 32 -8.64 13.38 12.51
CA LEU A 32 -7.41 12.95 11.87
C LEU A 32 -6.92 11.59 12.41
N GLU A 33 -7.01 11.37 13.71
CA GLU A 33 -6.63 10.12 14.37
C GLU A 33 -7.45 8.93 13.83
N ARG A 34 -8.77 9.07 13.88
CA ARG A 34 -9.67 8.03 13.36
C ARG A 34 -9.46 7.77 11.86
N ALA A 35 -9.15 8.82 11.09
CA ALA A 35 -8.86 8.70 9.66
C ALA A 35 -7.56 7.91 9.41
N LEU A 36 -6.51 8.18 10.17
CA LEU A 36 -5.25 7.45 10.10
C LEU A 36 -5.43 5.98 10.46
N ASP A 37 -6.08 5.67 11.58
CA ASP A 37 -6.34 4.29 12.00
C ASP A 37 -7.14 3.51 10.97
N GLN A 38 -8.20 4.11 10.44
CA GLN A 38 -9.02 3.49 9.39
C GLN A 38 -8.21 3.20 8.13
N ALA A 39 -7.44 4.17 7.64
CA ALA A 39 -6.63 4.03 6.43
C ALA A 39 -5.58 2.92 6.59
N LEU A 40 -4.86 2.89 7.72
CA LEU A 40 -3.81 1.90 7.99
C LEU A 40 -4.33 0.45 8.09
N VAL A 41 -5.64 0.26 8.24
CA VAL A 41 -6.27 -1.07 8.27
C VAL A 41 -6.96 -1.41 6.95
N HIS A 42 -7.66 -0.46 6.34
CA HIS A 42 -8.60 -0.73 5.26
C HIS A 42 -8.13 -0.27 3.87
N ASN A 43 -7.12 0.60 3.80
CA ASN A 43 -6.62 1.08 2.50
C ASN A 43 -6.09 -0.08 1.64
N PRO A 44 -6.44 -0.14 0.35
CA PRO A 44 -5.99 -1.19 -0.57
C PRO A 44 -4.46 -1.33 -0.66
N ASP A 45 -3.69 -0.22 -0.64
CA ASP A 45 -2.24 -0.26 -0.79
C ASP A 45 -1.57 -0.96 0.40
N VAL A 46 -2.03 -0.71 1.63
CA VAL A 46 -1.56 -1.42 2.84
C VAL A 46 -1.92 -2.90 2.77
N ARG A 47 -3.13 -3.23 2.30
CA ARG A 47 -3.54 -4.63 2.12
C ARG A 47 -2.68 -5.34 1.07
N VAL A 48 -2.37 -4.68 -0.04
CA VAL A 48 -1.45 -5.21 -1.07
C VAL A 48 -0.05 -5.41 -0.50
N ALA A 49 0.51 -4.42 0.21
CA ALA A 49 1.82 -4.53 0.85
C ALA A 49 1.89 -5.70 1.85
N ARG A 50 0.83 -5.89 2.64
CA ARG A 50 0.70 -7.04 3.55
C ARG A 50 0.69 -8.37 2.81
N GLN A 51 -0.02 -8.49 1.67
CA GLN A 51 -0.01 -9.72 0.87
C GLN A 51 1.38 -10.00 0.28
N ARG A 52 2.11 -8.96 -0.15
CA ARG A 52 3.50 -9.12 -0.62
C ARG A 52 4.42 -9.63 0.50
N MET A 53 4.26 -9.14 1.72
CA MET A 53 4.99 -9.65 2.89
C MET A 53 4.67 -11.13 3.15
N LEU A 54 3.38 -11.53 3.10
CA LEU A 54 2.99 -12.94 3.25
C LEU A 54 3.54 -13.82 2.13
N ALA A 55 3.57 -13.32 0.89
CA ALA A 55 4.19 -14.02 -0.23
C ALA A 55 5.71 -14.23 -0.03
N ALA A 56 6.42 -13.22 0.50
CA ALA A 56 7.83 -13.35 0.85
C ALA A 56 8.07 -14.36 1.98
N GLN A 57 7.19 -14.42 2.98
CA GLN A 57 7.21 -15.45 4.03
C GLN A 57 7.04 -16.85 3.44
N ALA A 58 6.08 -17.04 2.55
CA ALA A 58 5.90 -18.31 1.84
C ALA A 58 7.14 -18.67 1.00
N GLY A 59 7.83 -17.67 0.41
CA GLY A 59 9.11 -17.87 -0.26
C GLY A 59 10.23 -18.39 0.67
N LEU A 60 10.25 -17.93 1.92
CA LEU A 60 11.15 -18.46 2.94
C LEU A 60 10.83 -19.93 3.27
N GLU A 61 9.55 -20.28 3.41
CA GLU A 61 9.15 -21.68 3.63
C GLU A 61 9.52 -22.57 2.45
N GLN A 62 9.40 -22.09 1.20
CA GLN A 62 9.89 -22.80 0.01
C GLN A 62 11.42 -23.04 0.07
N ALA A 63 12.18 -22.02 0.53
CA ALA A 63 13.61 -22.18 0.71
C ALA A 63 13.98 -23.17 1.83
N ASN A 64 13.18 -23.22 2.90
CA ASN A 64 13.30 -24.22 3.96
C ASN A 64 13.00 -25.63 3.44
N ALA A 65 12.06 -25.79 2.53
CA ALA A 65 11.73 -27.09 1.94
C ALA A 65 12.88 -27.75 1.20
N ALA A 66 13.90 -26.96 0.76
CA ALA A 66 15.12 -27.49 0.14
C ALA A 66 16.00 -28.36 1.07
N PHE A 67 15.72 -28.36 2.38
CA PHE A 67 16.42 -29.19 3.37
C PHE A 67 15.67 -30.48 3.74
N TRP A 68 14.43 -30.62 3.30
CA TRP A 68 13.58 -31.76 3.66
C TRP A 68 13.65 -32.89 2.63
N PRO A 69 13.43 -34.16 3.04
CA PRO A 69 13.28 -35.26 2.12
C PRO A 69 12.16 -35.01 1.13
N ARG A 70 12.36 -35.43 -0.13
CA ARG A 70 11.32 -35.51 -1.15
C ARG A 70 10.81 -36.94 -1.25
N LEU A 71 9.50 -37.10 -1.17
CA LEU A 71 8.82 -38.34 -1.45
C LEU A 71 8.08 -38.21 -2.79
N GLN A 72 8.38 -39.10 -3.72
CA GLN A 72 7.78 -39.16 -5.05
C GLN A 72 7.13 -40.53 -5.26
N PHE A 73 5.96 -40.53 -5.84
CA PHE A 73 5.29 -41.72 -6.34
C PHE A 73 5.24 -41.66 -7.86
N GLN A 74 5.66 -42.74 -8.52
CA GLN A 74 5.63 -42.88 -9.96
C GLN A 74 4.94 -44.19 -10.32
N SER A 75 4.13 -44.19 -11.37
CA SER A 75 3.59 -45.41 -11.96
C SER A 75 3.70 -45.30 -13.47
N SER A 76 4.26 -46.33 -14.10
CA SER A 76 4.42 -46.39 -15.55
C SER A 76 4.04 -47.76 -16.07
N TYR A 77 3.28 -47.75 -17.18
CA TYR A 77 2.99 -48.95 -17.95
C TYR A 77 3.83 -48.90 -19.21
N THR A 78 4.53 -50.01 -19.49
CA THR A 78 5.32 -50.19 -20.68
C THR A 78 5.02 -51.54 -21.31
N ARG A 79 5.09 -51.63 -22.63
CA ARG A 79 5.07 -52.89 -23.39
C ARG A 79 6.22 -52.83 -24.38
N SER A 80 7.06 -53.86 -24.43
CA SER A 80 8.26 -53.85 -25.23
C SER A 80 8.58 -55.27 -25.72
N ASP A 81 9.13 -55.36 -26.91
CA ASP A 81 9.76 -56.54 -27.50
C ASP A 81 11.32 -56.44 -27.50
N ASN A 82 11.85 -55.31 -26.93
CA ASN A 82 13.31 -55.16 -26.78
C ASN A 82 13.90 -56.23 -25.87
N PRO A 83 14.82 -57.05 -26.31
CA PRO A 83 15.31 -58.19 -25.53
C PRO A 83 15.81 -57.85 -24.15
N MET A 84 16.56 -56.77 -23.97
CA MET A 84 17.12 -56.37 -22.67
C MET A 84 16.01 -55.84 -21.73
N THR A 85 15.05 -55.08 -22.24
CA THR A 85 13.91 -54.60 -21.49
C THR A 85 13.01 -55.76 -21.03
N VAL A 86 12.70 -56.67 -21.97
CA VAL A 86 11.90 -57.88 -21.72
C VAL A 86 12.56 -58.76 -20.64
N PHE A 87 13.87 -59.02 -20.79
CA PHE A 87 14.63 -59.81 -19.79
C PHE A 87 14.56 -59.18 -18.38
N GLY A 88 14.80 -57.86 -18.28
CA GLY A 88 14.71 -57.12 -17.05
C GLY A 88 13.31 -57.18 -16.43
N ASN A 89 12.26 -56.97 -17.26
CA ASN A 89 10.86 -56.98 -16.81
C ASN A 89 10.48 -58.39 -16.30
N ILE A 90 10.85 -59.45 -17.04
CA ILE A 90 10.58 -60.86 -16.61
C ILE A 90 11.24 -61.16 -15.26
N LEU A 91 12.47 -60.73 -15.05
CA LEU A 91 13.16 -60.93 -13.73
C LEU A 91 12.50 -60.12 -12.63
N ASN A 92 12.18 -58.85 -12.88
CA ASN A 92 11.53 -57.98 -11.90
C ASN A 92 10.13 -58.48 -11.54
N GLN A 93 9.38 -59.01 -12.50
CA GLN A 93 8.08 -59.66 -12.31
C GLN A 93 8.19 -61.05 -11.68
N ARG A 94 9.41 -61.60 -11.44
CA ARG A 94 9.65 -62.96 -10.93
C ARG A 94 9.04 -64.04 -11.82
N ALA A 95 8.98 -63.82 -13.10
CA ALA A 95 8.36 -64.68 -14.10
C ALA A 95 9.43 -65.45 -14.93
N TYR A 96 10.68 -65.50 -14.48
CA TYR A 96 11.73 -66.23 -15.20
C TYR A 96 11.50 -67.73 -15.20
N SER A 97 11.64 -68.33 -16.42
CA SER A 97 11.62 -69.76 -16.61
C SER A 97 12.79 -70.16 -17.56
N THR A 98 13.37 -71.34 -17.36
CA THR A 98 14.43 -71.88 -18.20
C THR A 98 13.96 -72.25 -19.61
N SER A 99 12.66 -72.30 -19.86
CA SER A 99 12.05 -72.52 -21.19
C SER A 99 12.01 -71.26 -22.07
N LEU A 100 12.31 -70.10 -21.56
CA LEU A 100 12.28 -68.83 -22.30
C LEU A 100 13.50 -68.72 -23.24
N ASN A 101 13.21 -68.48 -24.51
CA ASN A 101 14.22 -68.25 -25.54
C ASN A 101 14.51 -66.74 -25.67
N PHE A 102 15.62 -66.27 -25.18
CA PHE A 102 15.98 -64.84 -25.23
C PHE A 102 16.56 -64.41 -26.59
N ASN A 103 16.71 -65.32 -27.60
CA ASN A 103 17.01 -64.98 -29.00
C ASN A 103 15.73 -64.69 -29.79
N ASP A 104 14.56 -65.11 -29.31
CA ASP A 104 13.23 -64.85 -29.87
C ASP A 104 12.30 -64.46 -28.73
N VAL A 105 12.45 -63.23 -28.24
CA VAL A 105 11.69 -62.75 -27.08
C VAL A 105 10.28 -62.29 -27.51
N PRO A 106 9.27 -62.70 -26.75
CA PRO A 106 7.92 -62.16 -26.94
C PRO A 106 7.87 -60.73 -26.39
N ASP A 107 6.89 -59.95 -26.90
CA ASP A 107 6.53 -58.68 -26.27
C ASP A 107 6.04 -58.91 -24.84
N VAL A 108 6.53 -58.10 -23.88
CA VAL A 108 6.15 -58.18 -22.47
C VAL A 108 5.70 -56.83 -21.95
N ASP A 109 4.60 -56.85 -21.26
CA ASP A 109 4.07 -55.67 -20.56
C ASP A 109 4.63 -55.62 -19.11
N ASN A 110 4.73 -54.37 -18.60
CA ASN A 110 5.16 -54.12 -17.24
C ASN A 110 4.45 -52.87 -16.68
N LEU A 111 3.79 -53.04 -15.56
CA LEU A 111 3.34 -51.95 -14.69
C LEU A 111 4.35 -51.82 -13.56
N ASN A 112 5.21 -50.80 -13.64
CA ASN A 112 6.12 -50.45 -12.56
C ASN A 112 5.47 -49.38 -11.67
N THR A 113 5.41 -49.63 -10.39
CA THR A 113 4.98 -48.68 -9.37
C THR A 113 6.12 -48.44 -8.39
N LYS A 114 6.55 -47.18 -8.30
CA LYS A 114 7.76 -46.78 -7.60
C LYS A 114 7.49 -45.67 -6.56
N GLY A 115 7.88 -45.92 -5.33
CA GLY A 115 8.01 -44.91 -4.28
C GLY A 115 9.48 -44.52 -4.14
N LEU A 116 9.83 -43.25 -4.30
CA LEU A 116 11.19 -42.72 -4.23
C LEU A 116 11.32 -41.68 -3.12
N VAL A 117 12.24 -41.84 -2.21
CA VAL A 117 12.64 -40.82 -1.23
C VAL A 117 14.02 -40.30 -1.61
N THR A 118 14.20 -38.97 -1.66
CA THR A 118 15.49 -38.33 -1.88
C THR A 118 15.76 -37.33 -0.77
N VAL A 119 16.92 -37.43 -0.12
CA VAL A 119 17.36 -36.59 0.99
C VAL A 119 18.58 -35.80 0.55
N PRO A 120 18.52 -34.45 0.43
CA PRO A 120 19.69 -33.63 0.14
C PRO A 120 20.58 -33.58 1.39
N LEU A 121 21.79 -34.13 1.33
CA LEU A 121 22.76 -34.11 2.43
C LEU A 121 23.64 -32.87 2.37
N TYR A 122 24.05 -32.49 1.16
CA TYR A 122 24.90 -31.33 0.90
C TYR A 122 24.68 -30.81 -0.52
N ALA A 123 24.51 -29.50 -0.67
CA ALA A 123 24.23 -28.83 -1.98
C ALA A 123 25.29 -27.74 -2.29
N GLY A 124 26.55 -27.93 -1.88
CA GLY A 124 27.58 -26.90 -2.08
C GLY A 124 27.28 -25.57 -1.36
N GLY A 125 26.47 -25.58 -0.29
CA GLY A 125 26.09 -24.40 0.43
C GLY A 125 24.93 -23.62 -0.22
N LYS A 126 24.43 -24.00 -1.41
CA LYS A 126 23.35 -23.33 -2.15
C LYS A 126 22.06 -23.23 -1.34
N ASN A 127 21.64 -24.33 -0.68
CA ASN A 127 20.41 -24.34 0.12
C ASN A 127 20.50 -23.35 1.29
N LYS A 128 21.64 -23.31 1.99
CA LYS A 128 21.87 -22.36 3.08
C LYS A 128 21.84 -20.90 2.57
N ALA A 129 22.56 -20.62 1.48
CA ALA A 129 22.58 -19.30 0.86
C ALA A 129 21.17 -18.87 0.36
N GLY A 130 20.45 -19.80 -0.27
CA GLY A 130 19.07 -19.55 -0.72
C GLY A 130 18.12 -19.22 0.43
N ARG A 131 18.22 -19.96 1.55
CA ARG A 131 17.43 -19.67 2.75
C ARG A 131 17.77 -18.33 3.37
N GLU A 132 19.04 -17.98 3.50
CA GLU A 132 19.45 -16.69 4.06
C GLU A 132 19.06 -15.53 3.13
N ALA A 133 19.11 -15.71 1.81
CA ALA A 133 18.58 -14.73 0.84
C ALA A 133 17.07 -14.57 0.98
N ALA A 134 16.31 -15.66 1.08
CA ALA A 134 14.85 -15.60 1.28
C ALA A 134 14.49 -14.94 2.62
N LYS A 135 15.24 -15.19 3.69
CA LYS A 135 15.06 -14.53 4.98
C LYS A 135 15.28 -13.01 4.87
N ALA A 136 16.34 -12.59 4.20
CA ALA A 136 16.62 -11.18 3.95
C ALA A 136 15.51 -10.53 3.10
N ASN A 137 15.00 -11.21 2.07
CA ASN A 137 13.89 -10.74 1.26
C ASN A 137 12.58 -10.62 2.05
N THR A 138 12.32 -11.54 2.99
CA THR A 138 11.16 -11.45 3.89
C THR A 138 11.25 -10.22 4.80
N GLU A 139 12.43 -9.94 5.32
CA GLU A 139 12.66 -8.75 6.14
C GLU A 139 12.56 -7.46 5.29
N ALA A 140 13.07 -7.47 4.05
CA ALA A 140 12.88 -6.36 3.11
C ALA A 140 11.39 -6.08 2.86
N ALA A 141 10.60 -7.12 2.57
CA ALA A 141 9.16 -6.98 2.35
C ALA A 141 8.41 -6.46 3.61
N ARG A 142 8.88 -6.83 4.82
CA ARG A 142 8.34 -6.26 6.07
C ARG A 142 8.62 -4.77 6.17
N GLN A 143 9.84 -4.34 5.87
CA GLN A 143 10.21 -2.93 5.88
C GLN A 143 9.48 -2.14 4.79
N GLU A 144 9.27 -2.73 3.62
CA GLU A 144 8.45 -2.11 2.55
C GLU A 144 6.99 -1.91 2.98
N ASN A 145 6.41 -2.85 3.71
CA ASN A 145 5.08 -2.67 4.27
C ASN A 145 5.04 -1.48 5.25
N GLU A 146 6.05 -1.30 6.10
CA GLU A 146 6.13 -0.13 6.99
C GLU A 146 6.36 1.17 6.19
N ALA A 147 7.11 1.14 5.09
CA ALA A 147 7.29 2.28 4.20
C ALA A 147 5.95 2.73 3.57
N VAL A 148 5.14 1.77 3.09
CA VAL A 148 3.80 2.04 2.56
C VAL A 148 2.90 2.65 3.63
N ARG A 149 2.92 2.13 4.86
CA ARG A 149 2.15 2.67 5.99
C ARG A 149 2.56 4.10 6.33
N ASN A 150 3.86 4.39 6.37
CA ASN A 150 4.40 5.73 6.62
C ASN A 150 3.97 6.72 5.51
N ALA A 151 4.09 6.32 4.25
CA ALA A 151 3.65 7.13 3.12
C ALA A 151 2.14 7.38 3.14
N LEU A 152 1.32 6.36 3.42
CA LEU A 152 -0.12 6.50 3.53
C LEU A 152 -0.52 7.43 4.68
N GLY A 153 0.15 7.34 5.82
CA GLY A 153 -0.09 8.25 6.95
C GLY A 153 0.08 9.72 6.56
N PHE A 154 1.13 10.04 5.81
CA PHE A 154 1.31 11.38 5.24
C PHE A 154 0.20 11.78 4.26
N GLU A 155 -0.17 10.90 3.32
CA GLU A 155 -1.22 11.19 2.33
C GLU A 155 -2.58 11.44 2.98
N VAL A 156 -2.92 10.70 4.04
CA VAL A 156 -4.15 10.91 4.83
C VAL A 156 -4.11 12.26 5.54
N SER A 157 -2.98 12.60 6.17
CA SER A 157 -2.79 13.89 6.84
C SER A 157 -2.92 15.05 5.84
N ARG A 158 -2.25 14.95 4.69
CA ARG A 158 -2.34 15.94 3.61
C ARG A 158 -3.77 16.11 3.10
N ALA A 159 -4.47 15.02 2.84
CA ALA A 159 -5.86 15.06 2.38
C ALA A 159 -6.79 15.67 3.42
N PHE A 160 -6.60 15.34 4.70
CA PHE A 160 -7.38 15.87 5.81
C PHE A 160 -7.22 17.40 5.92
N PHE A 161 -6.00 17.91 5.94
CA PHE A 161 -5.74 19.35 5.97
C PHE A 161 -6.20 20.04 4.68
N THR A 162 -6.19 19.36 3.54
CA THR A 162 -6.77 19.88 2.31
C THR A 162 -8.30 20.07 2.41
N VAL A 163 -9.02 19.15 3.08
CA VAL A 163 -10.45 19.32 3.36
C VAL A 163 -10.68 20.55 4.23
N LEU A 164 -9.89 20.74 5.29
CA LEU A 164 -10.01 21.93 6.14
C LEU A 164 -9.71 23.23 5.35
N LYS A 165 -8.66 23.23 4.53
CA LYS A 165 -8.32 24.35 3.64
C LYS A 165 -9.47 24.73 2.72
N THR A 166 -10.02 23.77 2.01
CA THR A 166 -11.11 24.04 1.04
C THR A 166 -12.41 24.48 1.73
N ARG A 167 -12.63 24.09 2.98
CA ARG A 167 -13.73 24.60 3.80
C ARG A 167 -13.53 26.08 4.14
N GLN A 168 -12.31 26.50 4.46
CA GLN A 168 -11.98 27.92 4.65
C GLN A 168 -12.18 28.74 3.37
N PHE A 169 -11.92 28.14 2.21
CA PHE A 169 -12.22 28.80 0.91
C PHE A 169 -13.73 29.04 0.72
N ILE A 170 -14.57 28.09 1.13
CA ILE A 170 -16.04 28.29 1.11
C ILE A 170 -16.39 29.47 2.01
N HIS A 171 -15.88 29.54 3.23
CA HIS A 171 -16.16 30.65 4.15
C HIS A 171 -15.70 32.00 3.58
N ALA A 172 -14.52 32.06 2.96
CA ALA A 172 -14.04 33.28 2.32
C ALA A 172 -14.92 33.70 1.14
N ALA A 173 -15.36 32.73 0.32
CA ALA A 173 -16.23 33.00 -0.83
C ALA A 173 -17.67 33.41 -0.40
N GLU A 174 -18.23 32.79 0.64
CA GLU A 174 -19.52 33.18 1.22
C GLU A 174 -19.47 34.61 1.76
N ALA A 175 -18.42 34.96 2.51
CA ALA A 175 -18.22 36.33 2.97
C ALA A 175 -18.08 37.36 1.82
N SER A 176 -17.44 36.92 0.71
CA SER A 176 -17.34 37.74 -0.52
C SER A 176 -18.71 37.99 -1.16
N VAL A 177 -19.53 36.94 -1.32
CA VAL A 177 -20.90 37.07 -1.87
C VAL A 177 -21.75 38.02 -1.01
N ASP A 178 -21.68 37.86 0.31
CA ASP A 178 -22.43 38.70 1.25
C ASP A 178 -21.98 40.16 1.18
N SER A 179 -20.67 40.43 1.11
CA SER A 179 -20.12 41.76 0.98
C SER A 179 -20.55 42.45 -0.33
N PHE A 180 -20.37 41.78 -1.47
CA PHE A 180 -20.78 42.35 -2.77
C PHE A 180 -22.29 42.49 -2.88
N ALA A 181 -23.12 41.64 -2.30
CA ALA A 181 -24.56 41.77 -2.26
C ALA A 181 -25.01 43.06 -1.49
N GLN A 182 -24.36 43.32 -0.36
CA GLN A 182 -24.57 44.56 0.39
C GLN A 182 -24.15 45.80 -0.41
N ASN A 183 -22.96 45.74 -1.02
CA ASN A 183 -22.43 46.85 -1.84
C ASN A 183 -23.30 47.14 -3.06
N VAL A 184 -23.85 46.13 -3.73
CA VAL A 184 -24.82 46.29 -4.82
C VAL A 184 -26.11 46.97 -4.32
N THR A 185 -26.55 46.59 -3.10
CA THR A 185 -27.75 47.22 -2.52
C THR A 185 -27.53 48.73 -2.25
N VAL A 186 -26.35 49.09 -1.73
CA VAL A 186 -25.95 50.50 -1.52
C VAL A 186 -25.86 51.24 -2.88
N ALA A 187 -25.20 50.61 -3.86
CA ALA A 187 -25.02 51.19 -5.20
C ALA A 187 -26.34 51.47 -5.89
N ARG A 188 -27.35 50.58 -5.81
CA ARG A 188 -28.68 50.78 -6.37
C ARG A 188 -29.38 51.94 -5.73
N LYS A 189 -29.34 52.07 -4.39
CA LYS A 189 -29.94 53.24 -3.69
C LYS A 189 -29.31 54.57 -4.12
N ARG A 190 -27.99 54.58 -4.30
CA ARG A 190 -27.25 55.77 -4.76
C ARG A 190 -27.54 56.10 -6.22
N LEU A 191 -27.72 55.08 -7.09
CA LEU A 191 -28.14 55.27 -8.48
C LEU A 191 -29.57 55.88 -8.55
N GLU A 192 -30.52 55.36 -7.77
CA GLU A 192 -31.90 55.91 -7.65
C GLU A 192 -31.88 57.34 -7.15
N GLY A 193 -30.95 57.65 -6.20
CA GLY A 193 -30.75 59.03 -5.72
C GLY A 193 -29.91 59.92 -6.65
N GLY A 194 -29.50 59.46 -7.82
CA GLY A 194 -28.74 60.22 -8.80
C GLY A 194 -27.28 60.52 -8.40
N THR A 195 -26.72 59.83 -7.37
CA THR A 195 -25.37 60.06 -6.84
C THR A 195 -24.37 59.01 -7.27
N LEU A 196 -24.74 58.06 -8.15
CA LEU A 196 -23.88 57.03 -8.73
C LEU A 196 -24.22 56.85 -10.21
N LEU A 197 -23.22 56.57 -11.04
CA LEU A 197 -23.42 56.27 -12.47
C LEU A 197 -23.95 54.83 -12.64
N LYS A 198 -24.76 54.59 -13.65
CA LYS A 198 -25.27 53.26 -13.98
C LYS A 198 -24.14 52.27 -14.25
N ALA A 199 -23.05 52.70 -14.90
CA ALA A 199 -21.88 51.85 -15.16
C ALA A 199 -21.26 51.34 -13.86
N GLU A 200 -21.08 52.20 -12.85
CA GLU A 200 -20.50 51.80 -11.54
C GLU A 200 -21.37 50.81 -10.77
N ALA A 201 -22.71 50.93 -10.87
CA ALA A 201 -23.62 49.95 -10.28
C ALA A 201 -23.54 48.60 -11.01
N LEU A 202 -23.44 48.60 -12.34
CA LEU A 202 -23.28 47.38 -13.14
C LEU A 202 -21.93 46.68 -12.85
N ASP A 203 -20.85 47.44 -12.65
CA ASP A 203 -19.53 46.87 -12.27
C ASP A 203 -19.63 46.05 -10.95
N LEU A 204 -20.34 46.55 -9.95
CA LEU A 204 -20.59 45.84 -8.69
C LEU A 204 -21.49 44.61 -8.87
N GLU A 205 -22.48 44.67 -9.76
CA GLU A 205 -23.33 43.51 -10.10
C GLU A 205 -22.49 42.40 -10.79
N VAL A 206 -21.57 42.77 -11.67
CA VAL A 206 -20.61 41.81 -12.29
C VAL A 206 -19.73 41.17 -11.23
N GLN A 207 -19.20 41.93 -10.27
CA GLN A 207 -18.38 41.38 -9.19
C GLN A 207 -19.17 40.46 -8.27
N LEU A 208 -20.42 40.73 -8.00
CA LEU A 208 -21.32 39.82 -7.29
C LEU A 208 -21.51 38.51 -8.06
N ALA A 209 -21.62 38.54 -9.38
CA ALA A 209 -21.72 37.34 -10.20
C ALA A 209 -20.42 36.52 -10.15
N VAL A 210 -19.24 37.17 -10.22
CA VAL A 210 -17.94 36.54 -10.05
C VAL A 210 -17.81 35.87 -8.66
N ALA A 211 -18.19 36.59 -7.59
CA ALA A 211 -18.13 36.03 -6.22
C ALA A 211 -19.03 34.78 -6.07
N ARG A 212 -20.18 34.74 -6.72
CA ARG A 212 -21.06 33.56 -6.75
C ARG A 212 -20.44 32.40 -7.51
N GLU A 213 -19.75 32.65 -8.61
CA GLU A 213 -19.03 31.64 -9.37
C GLU A 213 -17.89 31.06 -8.53
N ASP A 214 -17.11 31.90 -7.83
CA ASP A 214 -16.04 31.46 -6.94
C ASP A 214 -16.55 30.59 -5.78
N LEU A 215 -17.75 30.91 -5.23
CA LEU A 215 -18.41 30.08 -4.24
C LEU A 215 -18.73 28.66 -4.78
N VAL A 216 -19.23 28.58 -6.02
CA VAL A 216 -19.50 27.29 -6.68
C VAL A 216 -18.20 26.50 -6.84
N ARG A 217 -17.11 27.15 -7.27
CA ARG A 217 -15.78 26.52 -7.40
C ARG A 217 -15.27 26.02 -6.05
N ALA A 218 -15.37 26.83 -4.99
CA ALA A 218 -14.94 26.46 -3.65
C ALA A 218 -15.71 25.24 -3.10
N ARG A 219 -17.02 25.18 -3.29
CA ARG A 219 -17.87 24.05 -2.91
C ARG A 219 -17.48 22.77 -3.66
N ASN A 220 -17.24 22.87 -4.97
CA ASN A 220 -16.78 21.73 -5.77
C ASN A 220 -15.39 21.24 -5.33
N ALA A 221 -14.45 22.16 -5.05
CA ALA A 221 -13.11 21.81 -4.55
C ALA A 221 -13.20 21.05 -3.21
N ASN A 222 -14.05 21.49 -2.28
CA ASN A 222 -14.27 20.81 -1.00
C ASN A 222 -14.89 19.42 -1.20
N THR A 223 -15.86 19.29 -2.10
CA THR A 223 -16.47 17.98 -2.43
C THR A 223 -15.41 17.00 -2.95
N LEU A 224 -14.51 17.46 -3.83
CA LEU A 224 -13.42 16.64 -4.35
C LEU A 224 -12.41 16.26 -3.25
N ALA A 225 -12.06 17.20 -2.38
CA ALA A 225 -11.15 16.95 -1.25
C ALA A 225 -11.72 15.88 -0.29
N ILE A 226 -13.01 15.98 0.04
CA ILE A 226 -13.72 14.98 0.86
C ILE A 226 -13.70 13.61 0.18
N ARG A 227 -13.95 13.54 -1.14
CA ARG A 227 -13.90 12.27 -1.88
C ARG A 227 -12.50 11.68 -1.93
N ALA A 228 -11.47 12.52 -2.11
CA ALA A 228 -10.08 12.08 -2.09
C ALA A 228 -9.70 11.48 -0.73
N LEU A 229 -10.05 12.14 0.37
CA LEU A 229 -9.84 11.60 1.72
C LEU A 229 -10.59 10.28 1.90
N ARG A 230 -11.86 10.20 1.52
CA ARG A 230 -12.67 8.98 1.62
C ARG A 230 -12.04 7.81 0.87
N ASN A 231 -11.48 8.03 -0.32
CA ASN A 231 -10.78 7.00 -1.08
C ASN A 231 -9.54 6.47 -0.32
N LEU A 232 -8.76 7.36 0.31
CA LEU A 232 -7.61 6.96 1.12
C LEU A 232 -8.02 6.12 2.33
N LEU A 233 -9.22 6.35 2.88
CA LEU A 233 -9.75 5.56 3.99
C LEU A 233 -10.29 4.19 3.55
N GLY A 234 -10.37 3.92 2.25
CA GLY A 234 -10.93 2.68 1.72
C GLY A 234 -12.44 2.55 1.92
N LEU A 235 -13.17 3.69 1.98
CA LEU A 235 -14.62 3.73 2.16
C LEU A 235 -15.32 3.90 0.81
N GLU A 236 -16.23 2.98 0.46
CA GLU A 236 -16.92 2.98 -0.83
C GLU A 236 -18.10 3.96 -0.83
N ASP A 237 -19.09 3.79 0.04
CA ASP A 237 -20.26 4.70 0.17
C ASP A 237 -20.66 4.81 1.64
N SER A 238 -20.48 5.98 2.22
CA SER A 238 -20.96 6.29 3.58
C SER A 238 -21.21 7.79 3.72
N ASP A 239 -22.12 8.17 4.59
CA ASP A 239 -22.22 9.54 5.09
C ASP A 239 -20.89 9.89 5.76
N PHE A 240 -20.16 10.82 5.13
CA PHE A 240 -18.80 11.14 5.52
C PHE A 240 -18.69 12.62 5.86
N THR A 241 -18.57 12.91 7.13
CA THR A 241 -18.34 14.28 7.63
C THR A 241 -16.97 14.34 8.32
N VAL A 242 -16.18 15.34 7.96
CA VAL A 242 -14.84 15.57 8.55
C VAL A 242 -14.99 16.57 9.70
N ALA A 243 -14.28 16.36 10.79
CA ALA A 243 -14.23 17.27 11.92
C ALA A 243 -13.77 18.67 11.50
N ASP A 244 -14.29 19.71 12.15
CA ASP A 244 -13.98 21.11 11.80
C ASP A 244 -12.57 21.53 12.22
N ARG A 245 -11.93 20.77 13.11
CA ARG A 245 -10.59 21.04 13.61
C ARG A 245 -9.76 19.77 13.64
N ALA A 246 -8.48 19.92 13.36
CA ALA A 246 -7.46 18.91 13.61
C ALA A 246 -6.58 19.35 14.79
N PRO A 247 -5.92 18.39 15.49
CA PRO A 247 -4.84 18.75 16.38
C PRO A 247 -3.71 19.39 15.57
N SER A 248 -3.06 20.41 16.14
CA SER A 248 -1.86 20.97 15.53
C SER A 248 -0.74 19.95 15.62
N LEU A 249 -0.14 19.64 14.48
CA LEU A 249 1.00 18.74 14.44
C LEU A 249 2.24 19.44 15.00
N ILE A 250 3.08 18.69 15.72
CA ILE A 250 4.33 19.19 16.29
C ILE A 250 5.48 18.77 15.37
N PRO A 251 6.34 19.70 14.93
CA PRO A 251 7.49 19.35 14.12
C PRO A 251 8.49 18.50 14.93
N PRO A 252 9.16 17.50 14.30
CA PRO A 252 10.19 16.71 14.98
C PRO A 252 11.44 17.56 15.31
N ASP A 253 11.98 17.35 16.52
CA ASP A 253 13.16 18.10 17.00
C ASP A 253 14.49 17.61 16.39
N SER A 254 14.54 16.38 15.90
CA SER A 254 15.78 15.75 15.38
C SER A 254 15.64 15.27 13.96
N GLY A 255 16.75 15.32 13.22
CA GLY A 255 16.80 15.14 11.78
C GLY A 255 17.53 13.91 11.27
N ASP A 256 17.39 12.74 11.90
CA ASP A 256 18.01 11.52 11.42
C ASP A 256 17.00 10.63 10.64
N PHE A 257 17.31 10.42 9.35
CA PHE A 257 16.51 9.54 8.47
C PHE A 257 16.99 8.08 8.46
N SER A 258 17.98 7.73 9.29
CA SER A 258 18.52 6.34 9.34
C SER A 258 17.46 5.29 9.70
N ARG A 259 16.38 5.72 10.34
CA ARG A 259 15.25 4.87 10.73
C ARG A 259 14.22 4.64 9.61
N ARG A 260 14.44 5.23 8.42
CA ARG A 260 13.52 5.07 7.29
C ARG A 260 13.39 3.61 6.88
N PRO A 261 12.14 3.08 6.82
CA PRO A 261 11.91 1.68 6.44
C PRO A 261 12.41 1.36 5.04
N GLU A 262 12.37 2.33 4.11
CA GLU A 262 12.87 2.18 2.75
C GLU A 262 14.37 1.88 2.73
N LEU A 263 15.15 2.57 3.57
CA LEU A 263 16.58 2.33 3.69
C LEU A 263 16.87 0.96 4.32
N ALA A 264 16.11 0.59 5.35
CA ALA A 264 16.19 -0.73 5.96
C ALA A 264 15.86 -1.85 4.96
N ALA A 265 14.86 -1.65 4.09
CA ALA A 265 14.51 -2.58 3.03
C ALA A 265 15.63 -2.73 2.00
N ALA A 266 16.21 -1.62 1.53
CA ALA A 266 17.33 -1.63 0.58
C ALA A 266 18.54 -2.38 1.15
N HIS A 267 18.90 -2.15 2.41
CA HIS A 267 19.96 -2.88 3.11
C HIS A 267 19.70 -4.39 3.19
N GLN A 268 18.45 -4.83 3.41
CA GLN A 268 18.12 -6.25 3.38
C GLN A 268 18.19 -6.84 1.96
N ARG A 269 17.87 -6.07 0.92
CA ARG A 269 18.04 -6.50 -0.48
C ARG A 269 19.52 -6.66 -0.84
N GLU A 270 20.41 -5.76 -0.38
CA GLU A 270 21.85 -5.94 -0.52
C GLU A 270 22.31 -7.25 0.16
N ARG A 271 21.84 -7.52 1.39
CA ARG A 271 22.13 -8.78 2.10
C ARG A 271 21.66 -10.00 1.32
N ALA A 272 20.48 -9.95 0.71
CA ALA A 272 19.98 -11.04 -0.12
C ALA A 272 20.91 -11.27 -1.33
N ALA A 273 21.33 -10.20 -2.02
CA ALA A 273 22.29 -10.29 -3.12
C ALA A 273 23.65 -10.86 -2.69
N GLN A 274 24.17 -10.48 -1.52
CA GLN A 274 25.38 -11.09 -0.95
C GLN A 274 25.23 -12.62 -0.77
N GLN A 275 24.08 -13.08 -0.30
CA GLN A 275 23.82 -14.52 -0.18
C GLN A 275 23.69 -15.19 -1.55
N GLN A 276 23.14 -14.51 -2.56
CA GLN A 276 23.08 -15.03 -3.93
C GLN A 276 24.50 -15.25 -4.51
N VAL A 277 25.44 -14.34 -4.24
CA VAL A 277 26.86 -14.54 -4.60
C VAL A 277 27.42 -15.80 -3.93
N ARG A 278 27.12 -16.02 -2.64
CA ARG A 278 27.55 -17.25 -1.94
C ARG A 278 26.93 -18.51 -2.54
N GLY A 279 25.65 -18.44 -2.89
CA GLY A 279 24.93 -19.51 -3.59
C GLY A 279 25.53 -19.84 -4.96
N ALA A 280 25.88 -18.82 -5.74
CA ALA A 280 26.54 -18.99 -7.04
C ALA A 280 27.91 -19.67 -6.89
N LYS A 281 28.73 -19.24 -5.92
CA LYS A 281 30.03 -19.88 -5.60
C LYS A 281 29.87 -21.34 -5.18
N GLY A 282 28.72 -21.73 -4.63
CA GLY A 282 28.38 -23.12 -4.33
C GLY A 282 28.36 -24.06 -5.55
N GLY A 283 28.38 -23.50 -6.78
CA GLY A 283 28.52 -24.25 -8.02
C GLY A 283 29.88 -24.93 -8.18
N TYR A 284 30.93 -24.41 -7.55
CA TYR A 284 32.25 -25.03 -7.54
C TYR A 284 32.38 -26.23 -6.60
N LEU A 285 31.40 -26.46 -5.73
CA LEU A 285 31.42 -27.46 -4.68
C LEU A 285 30.58 -28.70 -5.09
N PRO A 286 30.97 -29.92 -4.59
CA PRO A 286 30.19 -31.12 -4.85
C PRO A 286 28.81 -31.06 -4.22
N ARG A 287 27.89 -31.90 -4.73
CA ARG A 287 26.56 -32.16 -4.17
C ARG A 287 26.46 -33.58 -3.69
N ALA A 288 25.83 -33.81 -2.55
CA ALA A 288 25.62 -35.14 -2.00
C ALA A 288 24.14 -35.31 -1.64
N SER A 289 23.56 -36.44 -2.01
CA SER A 289 22.22 -36.84 -1.64
C SER A 289 22.15 -38.30 -1.28
N ALA A 290 21.27 -38.68 -0.37
CA ALA A 290 20.85 -40.04 -0.16
C ALA A 290 19.53 -40.31 -0.82
N PHE A 291 19.31 -41.50 -1.29
CA PHE A 291 18.04 -41.91 -1.90
C PHE A 291 17.66 -43.32 -1.50
N GLY A 292 16.38 -43.62 -1.52
CA GLY A 292 15.82 -44.95 -1.36
C GLY A 292 14.58 -45.11 -2.20
N SER A 293 14.44 -46.21 -2.92
CA SER A 293 13.23 -46.56 -3.64
C SER A 293 12.68 -47.93 -3.25
N LEU A 294 11.36 -48.00 -3.34
CA LEU A 294 10.62 -49.26 -3.32
C LEU A 294 9.88 -49.35 -4.68
N ASP A 295 10.16 -50.45 -5.38
CA ASP A 295 9.64 -50.69 -6.70
C ASP A 295 8.76 -51.94 -6.67
N TYR A 296 7.62 -51.92 -7.36
CA TYR A 296 6.78 -53.07 -7.59
C TYR A 296 6.46 -53.18 -9.07
N ASP A 297 6.87 -54.28 -9.71
CA ASP A 297 6.68 -54.58 -11.11
C ASP A 297 5.61 -55.68 -11.25
N TYR A 298 4.62 -55.48 -12.13
CA TYR A 298 3.59 -56.48 -12.44
C TYR A 298 3.39 -56.57 -13.94
N GLY A 299 3.24 -57.82 -14.45
CA GLY A 299 2.98 -58.11 -15.86
C GLY A 299 1.74 -58.97 -16.01
N TRP A 300 0.84 -58.54 -16.90
CA TRP A 300 -0.38 -59.32 -17.21
C TRP A 300 -0.12 -60.51 -18.07
N LYS A 301 0.95 -60.45 -18.91
CA LYS A 301 1.31 -61.58 -19.76
C LYS A 301 1.67 -62.86 -18.99
N TYR A 302 2.34 -62.70 -17.87
CA TYR A 302 2.76 -63.83 -17.01
C TYR A 302 1.92 -63.85 -15.68
N GLU A 303 1.00 -62.92 -15.51
CA GLU A 303 0.17 -62.77 -14.31
C GLU A 303 1.01 -62.82 -13.00
N ASN A 304 2.19 -62.21 -13.04
CA ASN A 304 3.13 -62.27 -11.94
C ASN A 304 3.74 -60.89 -11.60
N GLY A 305 4.15 -60.71 -10.37
CA GLY A 305 4.75 -59.46 -9.90
C GLY A 305 5.80 -59.63 -8.81
N GLY A 306 6.69 -58.68 -8.71
CA GLY A 306 7.77 -58.67 -7.76
C GLY A 306 8.10 -57.31 -7.16
N GLY A 307 8.40 -57.31 -5.88
CA GLY A 307 8.90 -56.11 -5.18
C GLY A 307 10.41 -56.11 -5.09
N SER A 308 10.99 -54.92 -5.20
CA SER A 308 12.42 -54.68 -5.02
C SER A 308 12.65 -53.35 -4.29
N TYR A 309 13.85 -53.16 -3.71
CA TYR A 309 14.28 -51.91 -3.14
C TYR A 309 15.67 -51.55 -3.61
N THR A 310 15.94 -50.25 -3.65
CA THR A 310 17.28 -49.72 -3.88
C THR A 310 17.54 -48.60 -2.89
N ALA A 311 18.68 -48.60 -2.23
CA ALA A 311 19.10 -47.53 -1.34
C ALA A 311 20.56 -47.17 -1.63
N GLY A 312 20.88 -45.88 -1.58
CA GLY A 312 22.23 -45.44 -1.89
C GLY A 312 22.49 -43.99 -1.55
N ALA A 313 23.71 -43.56 -1.80
CA ALA A 313 24.13 -42.18 -1.75
C ALA A 313 24.78 -41.80 -3.09
N LEU A 314 24.49 -40.58 -3.55
CA LEU A 314 25.07 -40.03 -4.76
C LEU A 314 25.88 -38.78 -4.43
N LEU A 315 27.18 -38.79 -4.81
CA LEU A 315 28.06 -37.62 -4.80
C LEU A 315 28.28 -37.21 -6.26
N GLN A 316 27.95 -35.96 -6.56
CA GLN A 316 28.13 -35.40 -7.90
C GLN A 316 28.97 -34.13 -7.80
N TRP A 317 30.01 -34.04 -8.61
CA TRP A 317 30.88 -32.88 -8.69
C TRP A 317 31.21 -32.53 -10.14
N ASP A 318 30.78 -31.35 -10.55
CA ASP A 318 31.06 -30.86 -11.88
C ASP A 318 32.42 -30.13 -11.86
N ILE A 319 33.50 -30.89 -12.12
CA ILE A 319 34.90 -30.38 -12.07
C ILE A 319 35.14 -29.34 -13.16
N TRP A 320 34.47 -29.49 -14.29
CA TRP A 320 34.49 -28.56 -15.42
C TRP A 320 33.08 -28.45 -16.00
N ASP A 321 32.54 -27.23 -15.97
CA ASP A 321 31.18 -26.92 -16.46
C ASP A 321 31.16 -25.91 -17.61
N GLY A 322 32.26 -25.79 -18.37
CA GLY A 322 32.36 -24.83 -19.48
C GLY A 322 32.35 -23.36 -19.03
N LYS A 323 32.80 -23.05 -17.82
CA LYS A 323 32.79 -21.70 -17.18
C LYS A 323 31.40 -21.21 -16.76
N LEU A 324 30.37 -22.04 -16.76
CA LEU A 324 29.00 -21.66 -16.36
C LEU A 324 28.97 -21.11 -14.93
N THR A 325 29.61 -21.78 -13.97
CA THR A 325 29.66 -21.30 -12.57
C THR A 325 30.42 -19.99 -12.46
N GLN A 326 31.51 -19.80 -13.23
CA GLN A 326 32.23 -18.53 -13.28
C GLN A 326 31.33 -17.37 -13.75
N ALA A 327 30.57 -17.58 -14.83
CA ALA A 327 29.64 -16.59 -15.35
C ALA A 327 28.50 -16.26 -14.34
N LYS A 328 27.95 -17.29 -13.66
CA LYS A 328 26.96 -17.08 -12.60
C LYS A 328 27.48 -16.28 -11.40
N VAL A 329 28.75 -16.47 -11.05
CA VAL A 329 29.39 -15.68 -9.97
C VAL A 329 29.62 -14.23 -10.43
N GLN A 330 29.99 -14.00 -11.70
CA GLN A 330 30.14 -12.66 -12.26
C GLN A 330 28.79 -11.94 -12.29
N GLU A 331 27.73 -12.60 -12.75
CA GLU A 331 26.36 -12.08 -12.75
C GLU A 331 25.91 -11.71 -11.33
N ALA A 332 26.09 -12.63 -10.36
CA ALA A 332 25.70 -12.38 -8.98
C ALA A 332 26.48 -11.21 -8.33
N ASN A 333 27.77 -11.06 -8.66
CA ASN A 333 28.55 -9.91 -8.21
C ASN A 333 28.07 -8.61 -8.83
N ALA A 334 27.74 -8.59 -10.12
CA ALA A 334 27.18 -7.40 -10.78
C ALA A 334 25.83 -7.00 -10.15
N ASN A 335 24.97 -7.97 -9.85
CA ASN A 335 23.68 -7.72 -9.15
C ASN A 335 23.91 -7.19 -7.70
N LEU A 336 24.96 -7.65 -7.00
CA LEU A 336 25.32 -7.12 -5.70
C LEU A 336 25.78 -5.64 -5.79
N GLU A 337 26.62 -5.31 -6.75
CA GLU A 337 27.03 -3.91 -6.96
C GLU A 337 25.85 -3.03 -7.37
N SER A 338 24.93 -3.53 -8.20
CA SER A 338 23.66 -2.84 -8.49
C SER A 338 22.87 -2.54 -7.23
N ALA A 339 22.70 -3.52 -6.34
CA ALA A 339 21.97 -3.34 -5.08
C ALA A 339 22.63 -2.30 -4.15
N ARG A 340 23.97 -2.23 -4.13
CA ARG A 340 24.74 -1.21 -3.39
C ARG A 340 24.51 0.20 -3.93
N GLU A 341 24.57 0.34 -5.24
CA GLU A 341 24.34 1.65 -5.88
C GLU A 341 22.86 2.07 -5.76
N GLU A 342 21.92 1.15 -5.76
CA GLU A 342 20.51 1.43 -5.45
C GLU A 342 20.32 1.92 -4.01
N GLU A 343 20.95 1.30 -3.02
CA GLU A 343 20.95 1.78 -1.63
C GLU A 343 21.56 3.18 -1.53
N ARG A 344 22.71 3.40 -2.19
CA ARG A 344 23.35 4.72 -2.23
C ARG A 344 22.48 5.79 -2.85
N LYS A 345 21.86 5.48 -4.01
CA LYS A 345 20.91 6.38 -4.68
C LYS A 345 19.74 6.73 -3.77
N LEU A 346 19.18 5.73 -3.09
CA LEU A 346 18.08 5.92 -2.15
C LEU A 346 18.50 6.83 -0.98
N ARG A 347 19.68 6.62 -0.42
CA ARG A 347 20.21 7.44 0.68
C ARG A 347 20.30 8.92 0.27
N LEU A 348 20.82 9.20 -0.92
CA LEU A 348 20.89 10.56 -1.45
C LEU A 348 19.50 11.17 -1.66
N ALA A 349 18.54 10.37 -2.14
CA ALA A 349 17.16 10.83 -2.33
C ALA A 349 16.46 11.13 -0.99
N LEU A 350 16.69 10.32 0.04
CA LEU A 350 16.13 10.54 1.38
C LEU A 350 16.75 11.75 2.08
N ASP A 351 18.05 11.97 1.91
CA ASP A 351 18.72 13.17 2.42
C ASP A 351 18.12 14.44 1.80
N PHE A 352 17.96 14.44 0.47
CA PHE A 352 17.30 15.53 -0.24
C PHE A 352 15.84 15.74 0.21
N GLU A 353 15.06 14.67 0.41
CA GLU A 353 13.67 14.73 0.88
C GLU A 353 13.58 15.40 2.27
N VAL A 354 14.51 15.10 3.17
CA VAL A 354 14.55 15.71 4.50
C VAL A 354 14.86 17.21 4.41
N GLU A 355 15.86 17.58 3.60
CA GLU A 355 16.21 18.98 3.44
C GLU A 355 15.09 19.78 2.77
N GLN A 356 14.45 19.21 1.75
CA GLN A 356 13.29 19.81 1.11
C GLN A 356 12.14 20.02 2.13
N ALA A 357 11.81 19.01 2.94
CA ALA A 357 10.74 19.13 3.93
C ALA A 357 11.04 20.18 5.01
N ARG A 358 12.32 20.36 5.39
CA ARG A 358 12.73 21.43 6.32
C ARG A 358 12.54 22.82 5.73
N LEU A 359 12.96 23.00 4.47
CA LEU A 359 12.82 24.29 3.77
C LEU A 359 11.34 24.61 3.53
N GLU A 360 10.52 23.62 3.15
CA GLU A 360 9.08 23.79 2.99
C GLU A 360 8.41 24.20 4.31
N LEU A 361 8.77 23.58 5.43
CA LEU A 361 8.26 23.96 6.75
C LEU A 361 8.66 25.38 7.12
N LYS A 362 9.93 25.74 6.94
CA LYS A 362 10.41 27.11 7.21
C LYS A 362 9.62 28.13 6.37
N THR A 363 9.47 27.89 5.07
CA THR A 363 8.71 28.75 4.17
C THR A 363 7.24 28.86 4.60
N ALA A 364 6.60 27.75 5.00
CA ALA A 364 5.19 27.72 5.40
C ALA A 364 4.97 28.51 6.69
N VAL A 365 5.88 28.44 7.67
CA VAL A 365 5.83 29.22 8.92
C VAL A 365 5.96 30.72 8.62
N GLU A 366 6.92 31.12 7.79
CA GLU A 366 7.11 32.52 7.41
C GLU A 366 5.92 33.06 6.62
N ARG A 367 5.36 32.28 5.66
CA ARG A 367 4.15 32.65 4.89
C ARG A 367 2.94 32.85 5.78
N LEU A 368 2.75 32.00 6.80
CA LEU A 368 1.61 32.15 7.71
C LEU A 368 1.66 33.48 8.44
N SER A 369 2.80 33.88 8.99
CA SER A 369 2.98 35.17 9.66
C SER A 369 2.68 36.37 8.73
N VAL A 370 3.20 36.32 7.49
CA VAL A 370 2.98 37.40 6.51
C VAL A 370 1.50 37.48 6.09
N THR A 371 0.85 36.35 5.86
CA THR A 371 -0.55 36.31 5.43
C THR A 371 -1.51 36.73 6.53
N GLU A 372 -1.21 36.45 7.80
CA GLU A 372 -1.98 36.97 8.94
C GLU A 372 -1.96 38.50 8.99
N GLN A 373 -0.79 39.11 8.79
CA GLN A 373 -0.68 40.59 8.73
C GLN A 373 -1.42 41.15 7.51
N ALA A 374 -1.33 40.48 6.35
CA ALA A 374 -2.02 40.88 5.13
C ALA A 374 -3.55 40.88 5.31
N VAL A 375 -4.11 39.86 5.99
CA VAL A 375 -5.55 39.80 6.31
C VAL A 375 -5.95 40.96 7.20
N ALA A 376 -5.19 41.30 8.23
CA ALA A 376 -5.50 42.42 9.14
C ALA A 376 -5.54 43.74 8.35
N GLN A 377 -4.52 44.04 7.54
CA GLN A 377 -4.41 45.24 6.74
C GLN A 377 -5.51 45.33 5.65
N ALA A 378 -5.75 44.22 4.93
CA ALA A 378 -6.80 44.20 3.89
C ALA A 378 -8.21 44.35 4.50
N SER A 379 -8.44 43.80 5.69
CA SER A 379 -9.73 43.92 6.39
C SER A 379 -10.02 45.37 6.79
N GLU A 380 -9.01 46.06 7.35
CA GLU A 380 -9.13 47.48 7.70
C GLU A 380 -9.33 48.35 6.44
N SER A 381 -8.54 48.13 5.38
CA SER A 381 -8.65 48.83 4.13
C SER A 381 -10.05 48.69 3.49
N ALA A 382 -10.58 47.47 3.44
CA ALA A 382 -11.89 47.19 2.89
C ALA A 382 -13.00 47.87 3.73
N ALA A 383 -12.91 47.84 5.06
CA ALA A 383 -13.86 48.47 5.95
C ALA A 383 -13.88 50.00 5.77
N LEU A 384 -12.72 50.64 5.71
CA LEU A 384 -12.58 52.08 5.47
C LEU A 384 -13.11 52.50 4.08
N THR A 385 -12.76 51.73 3.05
CA THR A 385 -13.17 51.99 1.68
C THR A 385 -14.68 51.84 1.52
N ARG A 386 -15.30 50.85 2.18
CA ARG A 386 -16.74 50.65 2.20
C ARG A 386 -17.48 51.84 2.84
N ALA A 387 -17.00 52.28 4.02
CA ALA A 387 -17.57 53.45 4.69
C ALA A 387 -17.49 54.73 3.83
N ARG A 388 -16.34 54.94 3.13
CA ARG A 388 -16.18 56.07 2.19
C ARG A 388 -17.08 55.94 0.97
N PHE A 389 -17.26 54.74 0.43
CA PHE A 389 -18.16 54.50 -0.69
C PHE A 389 -19.62 54.78 -0.29
N GLU A 390 -20.06 54.35 0.89
CA GLU A 390 -21.39 54.67 1.42
C GLU A 390 -21.67 56.18 1.51
N GLN A 391 -20.63 56.94 1.87
CA GLN A 391 -20.70 58.40 1.95
C GLN A 391 -20.51 59.12 0.59
N GLY A 392 -20.24 58.39 -0.48
CA GLY A 392 -19.99 59.01 -1.80
C GLY A 392 -18.54 59.53 -1.98
N LEU A 393 -17.62 59.19 -1.08
CA LEU A 393 -16.23 59.66 -1.05
C LEU A 393 -15.23 58.67 -1.68
N ALA A 394 -15.67 57.50 -2.18
CA ALA A 394 -14.87 56.54 -2.91
C ALA A 394 -15.61 56.07 -4.18
N LEU A 395 -14.83 55.68 -5.19
CA LEU A 395 -15.33 55.08 -6.44
C LEU A 395 -15.68 53.60 -6.25
N SER A 396 -16.57 53.06 -7.07
CA SER A 396 -16.89 51.63 -7.11
C SER A 396 -15.66 50.76 -7.38
N THR A 397 -14.74 51.22 -8.24
CA THR A 397 -13.46 50.48 -8.55
C THR A 397 -12.58 50.34 -7.33
N GLN A 398 -12.42 51.38 -6.49
CA GLN A 398 -11.67 51.30 -5.25
C GLN A 398 -12.27 50.34 -4.24
N LEU A 399 -13.61 50.29 -4.16
CA LEU A 399 -14.35 49.35 -3.34
C LEU A 399 -14.11 47.90 -3.82
N ILE A 400 -14.26 47.67 -5.13
CA ILE A 400 -14.00 46.36 -5.74
C ILE A 400 -12.58 45.89 -5.47
N GLU A 401 -11.59 46.75 -5.69
CA GLU A 401 -10.16 46.41 -5.44
C GLU A 401 -9.91 46.03 -3.98
N SER A 402 -10.44 46.82 -3.02
CA SER A 402 -10.21 46.54 -1.60
C SER A 402 -10.92 45.26 -1.11
N GLU A 403 -12.15 45.01 -1.57
CA GLU A 403 -12.88 43.76 -1.25
C GLU A 403 -12.22 42.55 -1.89
N THR A 404 -11.77 42.66 -3.14
CA THR A 404 -11.04 41.55 -3.81
C THR A 404 -9.73 41.26 -3.13
N ALA A 405 -8.98 42.30 -2.72
CA ALA A 405 -7.75 42.14 -1.95
C ALA A 405 -7.98 41.43 -0.60
N LEU A 406 -9.08 41.74 0.10
CA LEU A 406 -9.46 41.08 1.35
C LEU A 406 -9.77 39.59 1.13
N VAL A 407 -10.52 39.25 0.08
CA VAL A 407 -10.84 37.87 -0.27
C VAL A 407 -9.54 37.09 -0.58
N ALA A 408 -8.66 37.65 -1.42
CA ALA A 408 -7.37 37.06 -1.74
C ALA A 408 -6.51 36.83 -0.49
N ALA A 409 -6.44 37.83 0.40
CA ALA A 409 -5.67 37.69 1.65
C ALA A 409 -6.22 36.55 2.55
N ARG A 410 -7.55 36.41 2.65
CA ARG A 410 -8.17 35.30 3.42
C ARG A 410 -7.87 33.93 2.81
N VAL A 411 -7.95 33.83 1.48
CA VAL A 411 -7.60 32.58 0.77
C VAL A 411 -6.14 32.22 0.99
N HIS A 412 -5.21 33.18 0.84
CA HIS A 412 -3.78 32.95 1.06
C HIS A 412 -3.44 32.58 2.50
N ARG A 413 -4.13 33.15 3.49
CA ARG A 413 -3.98 32.73 4.89
C ARG A 413 -4.44 31.30 5.10
N ALA A 414 -5.60 30.90 4.56
CA ALA A 414 -6.12 29.54 4.67
C ALA A 414 -5.19 28.51 4.00
N GLU A 415 -4.56 28.91 2.87
CA GLU A 415 -3.52 28.11 2.24
C GLU A 415 -2.29 27.95 3.15
N ALA A 416 -1.76 29.06 3.67
CA ALA A 416 -0.56 29.05 4.50
C ALA A 416 -0.76 28.24 5.80
N GLU A 417 -1.93 28.32 6.44
CA GLU A 417 -2.29 27.55 7.64
C GLU A 417 -2.29 26.04 7.35
N ALA A 418 -2.92 25.62 6.25
CA ALA A 418 -2.93 24.21 5.85
C ALA A 418 -1.55 23.73 5.38
N ASP A 419 -0.84 24.54 4.60
CA ASP A 419 0.49 24.22 4.09
C ASP A 419 1.50 24.04 5.24
N GLN A 420 1.39 24.80 6.33
CA GLN A 420 2.20 24.60 7.53
C GLN A 420 1.99 23.20 8.14
N GLN A 421 0.74 22.79 8.31
CA GLN A 421 0.42 21.47 8.88
C GLN A 421 0.85 20.35 7.93
N ILE A 422 0.67 20.52 6.63
CA ILE A 422 1.13 19.56 5.62
C ILE A 422 2.66 19.46 5.59
N ALA A 423 3.37 20.58 5.72
CA ALA A 423 4.83 20.58 5.78
C ALA A 423 5.36 19.88 7.05
N ILE A 424 4.69 20.04 8.20
CA ILE A 424 5.03 19.27 9.41
C ILE A 424 4.79 17.76 9.16
N ALA A 425 3.67 17.39 8.56
CA ALA A 425 3.38 16.00 8.21
C ALA A 425 4.41 15.41 7.24
N ALA A 426 4.87 16.21 6.26
CA ALA A 426 5.93 15.84 5.31
C ALA A 426 7.28 15.61 6.02
N LEU A 427 7.65 16.49 6.95
CA LEU A 427 8.88 16.34 7.74
C LEU A 427 8.80 15.10 8.66
N ARG A 428 7.65 14.83 9.28
CA ARG A 428 7.42 13.61 10.09
C ARG A 428 7.59 12.36 9.24
N LYS A 429 7.04 12.34 8.01
CA LYS A 429 7.26 11.24 7.05
C LYS A 429 8.74 11.10 6.70
N ALA A 430 9.41 12.20 6.34
CA ALA A 430 10.80 12.20 5.92
C ALA A 430 11.76 11.65 7.00
N LEU A 431 11.41 11.82 8.27
CA LEU A 431 12.16 11.33 9.43
C LEU A 431 11.64 10.01 10.03
N ALA A 432 10.67 9.36 9.37
CA ALA A 432 9.97 8.16 9.86
C ALA A 432 9.32 8.34 11.25
N TRP A 433 8.80 9.55 11.53
CA TRP A 433 8.00 9.80 12.72
C TRP A 433 6.53 9.49 12.48
N PRO A 434 5.80 9.00 13.51
CA PRO A 434 4.35 8.81 13.41
C PRO A 434 3.65 10.14 13.07
N GLN A 435 2.57 10.12 12.32
CA GLN A 435 1.83 11.35 11.95
C GLN A 435 1.14 12.02 13.13
N LEU A 436 0.78 11.25 14.16
CA LEU A 436 0.33 11.77 15.46
C LEU A 436 1.24 11.23 16.55
N ASP A 437 1.46 12.04 17.58
CA ASP A 437 2.10 11.56 18.78
C ASP A 437 1.12 10.61 19.48
N SER A 438 1.52 9.35 19.65
CA SER A 438 0.74 8.44 20.49
C SER A 438 0.62 9.10 21.87
N GLN A 439 -0.60 9.47 22.25
CA GLN A 439 -0.83 9.82 23.66
C GLN A 439 -0.33 8.64 24.50
N PRO A 440 0.48 8.88 25.53
CA PRO A 440 0.84 7.81 26.43
C PRO A 440 -0.49 7.22 26.94
N THR A 441 -0.80 6.01 26.52
CA THR A 441 -1.89 5.24 27.11
C THR A 441 -1.66 5.28 28.62
N ALA A 442 -2.52 6.02 29.32
CA ALA A 442 -2.55 6.01 30.75
C ALA A 442 -2.67 4.54 31.17
N GLN A 443 -1.55 3.94 31.56
CA GLN A 443 -1.55 2.63 32.18
C GLN A 443 -2.40 2.75 33.41
N SER A 444 -3.63 2.26 33.35
CA SER A 444 -4.45 2.03 34.50
C SER A 444 -3.67 1.10 35.44
N LYS A 445 -3.29 1.64 36.58
CA LYS A 445 -2.80 0.83 37.70
C LYS A 445 -3.87 -0.11 38.22
#